data_6cf493a5a3d017e19c5f1a98ac69efb1
#
_entry.id   6cf493a5a3d017e19c5f1a98ac69efb1
#
_cell.length_a   1.000
_cell.length_b   1.000
_cell.length_c   1.000
_cell.angle_alpha   90.00
_cell.angle_beta   90.00
_cell.angle_gamma   90.00
#
_symmetry.space_group_name_H-M   'P 1'
#
loop_
_entity.id
_entity.type
_entity.pdbx_description
1 polymer ?
#
loop_
_entity_poly.entity_id
_entity_poly.type
_entity_poly.pdbx_seq_one_letter_code
_entity_poly.pdbx_strand_id
1 'polypeptide(L)'
;MIPCQRHLFDIPEDVAYLNTAYMSPLLNSVVSAIDSGSRLKANPWKLKISNFFDDIEEARNLFSNLMHTVGTNIAIIPSASYGVQTAAKNLQISA
;
A
#
# COMPACT_ATOMS: atom_id res chain seq x y z
N MET A 1 12.74 -16.93 -12.57
CA MET A 1 11.28 -17.22 -12.53
C MET A 1 10.82 -17.12 -11.09
N ILE A 2 9.77 -16.37 -10.79
CA ILE A 2 9.21 -16.27 -9.44
C ILE A 2 8.44 -17.56 -9.16
N PRO A 3 8.72 -18.29 -8.06
CA PRO A 3 7.98 -19.49 -7.71
C PRO A 3 6.51 -19.16 -7.36
N CYS A 4 5.66 -20.18 -7.38
CA CYS A 4 4.25 -19.99 -7.01
C CYS A 4 4.13 -19.50 -5.56
N GLN A 5 3.43 -18.39 -5.36
CA GLN A 5 3.25 -17.71 -4.07
C GLN A 5 1.86 -17.94 -3.46
N ARG A 6 1.09 -18.94 -3.95
CA ARG A 6 -0.28 -19.20 -3.50
C ARG A 6 -0.41 -19.35 -1.98
N HIS A 7 0.61 -19.94 -1.33
CA HIS A 7 0.63 -20.15 0.12
C HIS A 7 0.61 -18.84 0.95
N LEU A 8 0.88 -17.70 0.32
CA LEU A 8 0.80 -16.38 0.97
C LEU A 8 -0.63 -15.82 1.02
N PHE A 9 -1.59 -16.49 0.38
CA PHE A 9 -2.98 -16.06 0.26
C PHE A 9 -3.92 -17.13 0.81
N ASP A 10 -5.06 -16.71 1.32
CA ASP A 10 -6.15 -17.61 1.76
C ASP A 10 -7.06 -17.94 0.57
N ILE A 11 -6.52 -18.70 -0.39
CA ILE A 11 -7.26 -19.16 -1.58
C ILE A 11 -7.37 -20.68 -1.51
N PRO A 12 -8.58 -21.25 -1.35
CA PRO A 12 -8.80 -22.70 -1.34
C PRO A 12 -8.24 -23.39 -2.60
N GLU A 13 -7.76 -24.63 -2.48
CA GLU A 13 -7.07 -25.32 -3.57
C GLU A 13 -7.98 -25.60 -4.78
N ASP A 14 -9.29 -25.77 -4.54
CA ASP A 14 -10.33 -25.98 -5.54
C ASP A 14 -10.78 -24.71 -6.25
N VAL A 15 -10.29 -23.53 -5.85
CA VAL A 15 -10.62 -22.23 -6.44
C VAL A 15 -9.51 -21.76 -7.36
N ALA A 16 -9.81 -21.63 -8.65
CA ALA A 16 -8.96 -20.94 -9.64
C ALA A 16 -9.41 -19.48 -9.77
N TYR A 17 -8.83 -18.57 -8.95
CA TYR A 17 -9.16 -17.16 -9.02
C TYR A 17 -8.31 -16.43 -10.09
N LEU A 18 -8.93 -15.98 -11.16
CA LEU A 18 -8.25 -15.36 -12.33
C LEU A 18 -8.51 -13.86 -12.46
N ASN A 19 -9.41 -13.29 -11.66
CA ASN A 19 -9.82 -11.88 -11.78
C ASN A 19 -9.01 -10.93 -10.87
N THR A 20 -7.73 -11.15 -10.75
CA THR A 20 -6.82 -10.36 -9.88
C THR A 20 -6.64 -8.91 -10.37
N ALA A 21 -6.85 -8.65 -11.66
CA ALA A 21 -6.78 -7.29 -12.21
C ALA A 21 -7.90 -6.39 -11.70
N TYR A 22 -9.08 -6.96 -11.43
CA TYR A 22 -10.21 -6.22 -10.86
C TYR A 22 -10.15 -6.15 -9.34
N MET A 23 -9.94 -7.28 -8.69
CA MET A 23 -9.86 -7.36 -7.23
C MET A 23 -8.81 -8.41 -6.83
N SER A 24 -7.66 -7.96 -6.40
CA SER A 24 -6.60 -8.85 -5.93
C SER A 24 -6.93 -9.37 -4.52
N PRO A 25 -6.74 -10.66 -4.23
CA PRO A 25 -6.80 -11.17 -2.86
C PRO A 25 -5.69 -10.52 -2.02
N LEU A 26 -5.98 -10.31 -0.73
CA LEU A 26 -4.99 -9.80 0.21
C LEU A 26 -4.02 -10.91 0.63
N LEU A 27 -2.76 -10.54 0.84
CA LEU A 27 -1.80 -11.40 1.51
C LEU A 27 -2.23 -11.67 2.97
N ASN A 28 -1.98 -12.87 3.49
CA ASN A 28 -2.27 -13.21 4.89
C ASN A 28 -1.60 -12.24 5.87
N SER A 29 -0.38 -11.79 5.57
CA SER A 29 0.33 -10.77 6.35
C SER A 29 -0.40 -9.42 6.36
N VAL A 30 -0.99 -9.01 5.23
CA VAL A 30 -1.76 -7.77 5.12
C VAL A 30 -3.06 -7.88 5.93
N VAL A 31 -3.77 -9.00 5.85
CA VAL A 31 -4.98 -9.24 6.67
C VAL A 31 -4.64 -9.13 8.16
N SER A 32 -3.54 -9.76 8.59
CA SER A 32 -3.09 -9.69 9.99
C SER A 32 -2.72 -8.27 10.43
N ALA A 33 -2.09 -7.48 9.55
CA ALA A 33 -1.75 -6.09 9.83
C ALA A 33 -3.00 -5.20 9.97
N ILE A 34 -4.01 -5.40 9.10
CA ILE A 34 -5.30 -4.70 9.17
C ILE A 34 -6.01 -5.01 10.49
N ASP A 35 -6.06 -6.29 10.90
CA ASP A 35 -6.68 -6.68 12.17
C ASP A 35 -5.97 -6.02 13.36
N SER A 36 -4.64 -6.02 13.36
CA SER A 36 -3.82 -5.37 14.39
C SER A 36 -4.09 -3.87 14.47
N GLY A 37 -4.14 -3.18 13.33
CA GLY A 37 -4.46 -1.75 13.25
C GLY A 37 -5.87 -1.44 13.76
N SER A 38 -6.85 -2.28 13.42
CA SER A 38 -8.23 -2.14 13.91
C SER A 38 -8.31 -2.27 15.43
N ARG A 39 -7.58 -3.24 16.00
CA ARG A 39 -7.51 -3.44 17.46
C ARG A 39 -6.83 -2.26 18.17
N LEU A 40 -5.80 -1.68 17.57
CA LEU A 40 -5.15 -0.49 18.11
C LEU A 40 -6.12 0.70 18.13
N LYS A 41 -6.89 0.91 17.06
CA LYS A 41 -7.89 1.97 16.97
C LYS A 41 -9.07 1.76 17.92
N ALA A 42 -9.42 0.53 18.23
CA ALA A 42 -10.43 0.20 19.25
C ALA A 42 -10.01 0.61 20.67
N ASN A 43 -8.70 0.87 20.88
CA ASN A 43 -8.13 1.30 22.17
C ASN A 43 -7.36 2.63 21.97
N PRO A 44 -8.03 3.74 21.64
CA PRO A 44 -7.36 4.98 21.19
C PRO A 44 -6.42 5.59 22.24
N TRP A 45 -6.58 5.29 23.53
CA TRP A 45 -5.66 5.71 24.58
C TRP A 45 -4.28 5.04 24.53
N LYS A 46 -4.11 4.00 23.69
CA LYS A 46 -2.82 3.34 23.46
C LYS A 46 -2.06 3.94 22.27
N LEU A 47 -2.71 4.79 21.47
CA LEU A 47 -2.10 5.44 20.33
C LEU A 47 -1.03 6.42 20.78
N LYS A 48 0.12 6.36 20.13
CA LYS A 48 1.23 7.31 20.27
C LYS A 48 1.26 8.23 19.06
N ILE A 49 1.90 9.38 19.19
CA ILE A 49 2.07 10.33 18.08
C ILE A 49 2.78 9.66 16.90
N SER A 50 3.77 8.80 17.15
CA SER A 50 4.48 8.04 16.13
C SER A 50 3.55 7.19 15.28
N ASN A 51 2.49 6.60 15.83
CA ASN A 51 1.54 5.77 15.07
C ASN A 51 0.81 6.51 13.93
N PHE A 52 0.86 7.84 13.90
CA PHE A 52 0.27 8.65 12.83
C PHE A 52 1.21 8.84 11.63
N PHE A 53 2.52 8.60 11.82
CA PHE A 53 3.53 8.96 10.82
C PHE A 53 4.43 7.77 10.42
N ASP A 54 4.82 6.92 11.37
CA ASP A 54 5.85 5.91 11.17
C ASP A 54 5.49 4.93 10.05
N ASP A 55 4.27 4.40 10.04
CA ASP A 55 3.82 3.44 9.01
C ASP A 55 3.78 4.07 7.62
N ILE A 56 3.42 5.36 7.55
CA ILE A 56 3.38 6.12 6.29
C ILE A 56 4.79 6.35 5.76
N GLU A 57 5.72 6.73 6.64
CA GLU A 57 7.13 6.93 6.27
C GLU A 57 7.79 5.61 5.87
N GLU A 58 7.48 4.51 6.56
CA GLU A 58 7.96 3.19 6.18
C GLU A 58 7.45 2.79 4.79
N ALA A 59 6.16 2.96 4.51
CA ALA A 59 5.58 2.69 3.19
C ALA A 59 6.25 3.51 2.08
N ARG A 60 6.53 4.81 2.33
CA ARG A 60 7.26 5.68 1.39
C ARG A 60 8.66 5.16 1.12
N ASN A 61 9.39 4.79 2.17
CA ASN A 61 10.75 4.27 2.06
C ASN A 61 10.80 2.94 1.33
N LEU A 62 9.90 2.01 1.62
CA LEU A 62 9.82 0.72 0.93
C LEU A 62 9.51 0.91 -0.56
N PHE A 63 8.57 1.79 -0.90
CA PHE A 63 8.25 2.09 -2.29
C PHE A 63 9.40 2.80 -3.01
N SER A 64 10.11 3.70 -2.33
CA SER A 64 11.27 4.38 -2.90
C SER A 64 12.40 3.40 -3.26
N ASN A 65 12.62 2.38 -2.44
CA ASN A 65 13.59 1.32 -2.74
C ASN A 65 13.20 0.56 -4.02
N LEU A 66 11.91 0.24 -4.20
CA LEU A 66 11.41 -0.41 -5.41
C LEU A 66 11.63 0.47 -6.66
N MET A 67 11.50 1.78 -6.50
CA MET A 67 11.67 2.77 -7.58
C MET A 67 13.12 3.27 -7.74
N HIS A 68 14.08 2.71 -6.98
CA HIS A 68 15.49 3.13 -6.97
C HIS A 68 15.69 4.64 -6.71
N THR A 69 14.93 5.19 -5.75
CA THR A 69 14.96 6.60 -5.36
C THR A 69 14.97 6.74 -3.83
N VAL A 70 14.73 7.92 -3.29
CA VAL A 70 14.64 8.20 -1.85
C VAL A 70 13.20 8.52 -1.43
N GLY A 71 12.85 8.23 -0.17
CA GLY A 71 11.49 8.39 0.34
C GLY A 71 10.93 9.81 0.18
N THR A 72 11.77 10.85 0.21
CA THR A 72 11.37 12.25 -0.01
C THR A 72 10.84 12.53 -1.42
N ASN A 73 11.15 11.68 -2.40
CA ASN A 73 10.63 11.78 -3.76
C ASN A 73 9.29 11.04 -3.95
N ILE A 74 8.77 10.42 -2.90
CA ILE A 74 7.50 9.67 -2.93
C ILE A 74 6.44 10.47 -2.17
N ALA A 75 5.32 10.73 -2.83
CA ALA A 75 4.12 11.30 -2.21
C ALA A 75 3.00 10.25 -2.19
N ILE A 76 2.42 10.00 -1.03
CA ILE A 76 1.22 9.17 -0.92
C ILE A 76 0.02 10.07 -1.17
N ILE A 77 -0.81 9.69 -2.12
CA ILE A 77 -1.96 10.45 -2.60
C ILE A 77 -3.25 9.63 -2.50
N PRO A 78 -4.43 10.29 -2.35
CA PRO A 78 -5.68 9.59 -2.14
C PRO A 78 -6.19 8.85 -3.37
N SER A 79 -5.78 9.25 -4.58
CA SER A 79 -6.18 8.61 -5.84
C SER A 79 -5.27 8.97 -6.99
N ALA A 80 -5.26 8.14 -8.05
CA ALA A 80 -4.55 8.42 -9.30
C ALA A 80 -5.03 9.74 -9.94
N SER A 81 -6.34 10.00 -9.93
CA SER A 81 -6.90 11.26 -10.47
C SER A 81 -6.37 12.48 -9.75
N TYR A 82 -6.22 12.44 -8.42
CA TYR A 82 -5.61 13.51 -7.64
C TYR A 82 -4.15 13.73 -8.06
N GLY A 83 -3.39 12.67 -8.23
CA GLY A 83 -1.99 12.75 -8.65
C GLY A 83 -1.84 13.34 -10.04
N VAL A 84 -2.62 12.86 -11.00
CA VAL A 84 -2.61 13.39 -12.38
C VAL A 84 -2.99 14.87 -12.40
N GLN A 85 -4.03 15.28 -11.67
CA GLN A 85 -4.44 16.68 -11.58
C GLN A 85 -3.36 17.56 -10.96
N THR A 86 -2.69 17.07 -9.92
CA THR A 86 -1.58 17.79 -9.27
C THR A 86 -0.42 17.96 -10.23
N ALA A 87 -0.02 16.88 -10.95
CA ALA A 87 1.03 16.93 -11.94
C ALA A 87 0.69 17.92 -13.07
N ALA A 88 -0.52 17.84 -13.63
CA ALA A 88 -0.98 18.73 -14.71
C ALA A 88 -0.96 20.22 -14.34
N LYS A 89 -1.19 20.55 -13.06
CA LYS A 89 -1.15 21.93 -12.58
C LYS A 89 0.26 22.46 -12.28
N ASN A 90 1.23 21.58 -12.09
CA ASN A 90 2.58 21.95 -11.66
C ASN A 90 3.66 21.73 -12.73
N LEU A 91 3.36 20.90 -13.74
CA LEU A 91 4.27 20.71 -14.87
C LEU A 91 3.97 21.71 -15.99
N GLN A 92 4.95 22.48 -16.41
CA GLN A 92 4.87 23.32 -17.61
C GLN A 92 5.08 22.40 -18.82
N ILE A 93 4.01 22.06 -19.52
CA ILE A 93 4.07 21.33 -20.78
C ILE A 93 4.18 22.39 -21.89
N SER A 94 5.39 22.60 -22.41
CA SER A 94 5.59 23.37 -23.65
C SER A 94 5.28 22.45 -24.84
N ALA A 95 4.46 22.94 -25.76
CA ALA A 95 4.20 22.29 -27.05
C ALA A 95 5.45 22.39 -27.96
#